data_2a01d5ef208c90dfa591c290da3b826f
#
_entry.id   2a01d5ef208c90dfa591c290da3b826f
#
_cell.length_a   1.000
_cell.length_b   1.000
_cell.length_c   1.000
_cell.angle_alpha   90.00
_cell.angle_beta   90.00
_cell.angle_gamma   90.00
#
_symmetry.space_group_name_H-M   'P 1'
#
loop_
_entity.id
_entity.type
_entity.pdbx_description
1 polymer ?
#
loop_
_entity_poly.entity_id
_entity_poly.type
_entity_poly.pdbx_seq_one_letter_code
_entity_poly.pdbx_strand_id
1 'polypeptide(L)'
;MEPESIEDYYERIAAHVGADGRLPVAVEEMPGWDIFPYEVDSLRLKPLQPPAATEPARRGEDAAACWCANPVDPDSDSLMWWNERWKVDLGFEGSGLPIMAWLSPLVHCDLGTMPPAVAAELGSLVGTMAGAIEGLPSVGRAQLAKYGDGGAHLHLLLMGRPARMLQLRGSPLLDWEENLPRVPSEVLASNGRPVARALAEAHGGWIGPAAQR
;
A
#
# COMPACT_ATOMS: atom_id res chain seq x y z
N MET A 1 5.38 30.81 -14.90
CA MET A 1 5.40 29.64 -15.81
C MET A 1 4.24 28.78 -15.38
N GLU A 2 3.38 28.40 -16.29
CA GLU A 2 2.31 27.46 -16.01
C GLU A 2 2.86 26.04 -15.83
N PRO A 3 2.20 25.16 -15.07
CA PRO A 3 2.56 23.75 -14.97
C PRO A 3 2.56 23.07 -16.35
N GLU A 4 3.45 22.08 -16.50
CA GLU A 4 3.60 21.29 -17.72
C GLU A 4 2.33 20.47 -18.03
N SER A 5 1.89 20.43 -19.30
CA SER A 5 0.80 19.55 -19.74
C SER A 5 1.25 18.08 -19.82
N ILE A 6 0.31 17.14 -19.94
CA ILE A 6 0.66 15.72 -20.10
C ILE A 6 1.29 15.48 -21.49
N GLU A 7 0.89 16.23 -22.47
CA GLU A 7 1.43 16.16 -23.83
C GLU A 7 2.89 16.63 -23.84
N ASP A 8 3.19 17.77 -23.22
CA ASP A 8 4.55 18.30 -23.12
C ASP A 8 5.44 17.35 -22.30
N TYR A 9 4.91 16.80 -21.20
CA TYR A 9 5.60 15.81 -20.38
C TYR A 9 5.94 14.54 -21.19
N TYR A 10 4.97 14.01 -21.94
CA TYR A 10 5.18 12.85 -22.79
C TYR A 10 6.20 13.11 -23.89
N GLU A 11 6.12 14.24 -24.59
CA GLU A 11 7.07 14.62 -25.64
C GLU A 11 8.50 14.73 -25.11
N ARG A 12 8.67 15.32 -23.93
CA ARG A 12 9.97 15.42 -23.26
C ARG A 12 10.58 14.05 -22.95
N ILE A 13 9.76 13.09 -22.50
CA ILE A 13 10.22 11.71 -22.24
C ILE A 13 10.48 10.98 -23.56
N ALA A 14 9.59 11.11 -24.53
CA ALA A 14 9.70 10.45 -25.83
C ALA A 14 10.97 10.85 -26.59
N ALA A 15 11.48 12.05 -26.36
CA ALA A 15 12.75 12.51 -26.92
C ALA A 15 13.98 11.71 -26.48
N HIS A 16 13.85 10.93 -25.38
CA HIS A 16 14.93 10.07 -24.85
C HIS A 16 14.74 8.60 -25.22
N VAL A 17 13.71 8.27 -25.97
CA VAL A 17 13.42 6.91 -26.41
C VAL A 17 14.37 6.51 -27.54
N GLY A 18 14.96 5.32 -27.43
CA GLY A 18 15.82 4.77 -28.48
C GLY A 18 15.04 4.33 -29.73
N ALA A 19 15.75 3.95 -30.77
CA ALA A 19 15.18 3.48 -32.04
C ALA A 19 14.27 2.24 -31.90
N ASP A 20 14.40 1.50 -30.82
CA ASP A 20 13.58 0.33 -30.48
C ASP A 20 12.30 0.68 -29.70
N GLY A 21 12.01 1.97 -29.51
CA GLY A 21 10.84 2.46 -28.79
C GLY A 21 10.94 2.34 -27.26
N ARG A 22 12.14 2.23 -26.70
CA ARG A 22 12.38 2.03 -25.27
C ARG A 22 13.24 3.13 -24.68
N LEU A 23 12.98 3.44 -23.41
CA LEU A 23 13.90 4.25 -22.60
C LEU A 23 15.11 3.42 -22.19
N PRO A 24 16.29 4.03 -22.03
CA PRO A 24 17.44 3.35 -21.44
C PRO A 24 17.16 2.99 -19.99
N VAL A 25 17.74 1.89 -19.50
CA VAL A 25 17.67 1.52 -18.09
C VAL A 25 18.72 2.34 -17.33
N ALA A 26 18.29 3.17 -16.38
CA ALA A 26 19.16 4.03 -15.57
C ALA A 26 19.77 3.24 -14.39
N VAL A 27 20.57 2.22 -14.66
CA VAL A 27 21.13 1.31 -13.65
C VAL A 27 22.06 2.03 -12.68
N GLU A 28 22.94 2.88 -13.19
CA GLU A 28 23.96 3.58 -12.40
C GLU A 28 23.37 4.67 -11.48
N GLU A 29 22.22 5.21 -11.87
CA GLU A 29 21.54 6.30 -11.15
C GLU A 29 20.44 5.80 -10.21
N MET A 30 20.09 4.51 -10.27
CA MET A 30 19.01 3.93 -9.48
C MET A 30 19.47 3.62 -8.05
N PRO A 31 19.04 4.41 -7.03
CA PRO A 31 19.37 4.06 -5.65
C PRO A 31 18.81 2.69 -5.27
N GLY A 32 19.67 1.82 -4.75
CA GLY A 32 19.23 0.50 -4.31
C GLY A 32 19.10 -0.53 -5.43
N TRP A 33 19.74 -0.30 -6.57
CA TRP A 33 19.79 -1.32 -7.63
C TRP A 33 20.30 -2.68 -7.12
N ASP A 34 21.22 -2.68 -6.18
CA ASP A 34 21.76 -3.87 -5.51
C ASP A 34 20.71 -4.66 -4.70
N ILE A 35 19.58 -4.05 -4.39
CA ILE A 35 18.46 -4.69 -3.68
C ILE A 35 17.27 -5.03 -4.59
N PHE A 36 17.32 -4.68 -5.87
CA PHE A 36 16.27 -5.02 -6.82
C PHE A 36 16.23 -6.55 -7.05
N PRO A 37 15.04 -7.17 -7.17
CA PRO A 37 14.93 -8.63 -7.21
C PRO A 37 15.33 -9.28 -8.54
N TYR A 38 15.62 -8.48 -9.57
CA TYR A 38 15.93 -8.97 -10.91
C TYR A 38 17.35 -8.58 -11.33
N GLU A 39 17.99 -9.43 -12.12
CA GLU A 39 19.32 -9.14 -12.66
C GLU A 39 19.24 -8.22 -13.90
N VAL A 40 20.22 -7.33 -14.03
CA VAL A 40 20.24 -6.31 -15.08
C VAL A 40 20.19 -6.91 -16.51
N ASP A 41 20.88 -8.01 -16.73
CA ASP A 41 20.99 -8.64 -18.05
C ASP A 41 19.66 -9.17 -18.59
N SER A 42 18.72 -9.46 -17.70
CA SER A 42 17.37 -9.95 -18.05
C SER A 42 16.32 -8.86 -18.08
N LEU A 43 16.63 -7.63 -17.62
CA LEU A 43 15.69 -6.53 -17.59
C LEU A 43 15.74 -5.68 -18.86
N ARG A 44 14.56 -5.43 -19.41
CA ARG A 44 14.36 -4.45 -20.49
C ARG A 44 13.09 -3.67 -20.18
N LEU A 45 13.15 -2.35 -20.30
CA LEU A 45 11.93 -1.54 -20.23
C LEU A 45 11.01 -1.87 -21.41
N LYS A 46 9.70 -1.90 -21.17
CA LYS A 46 8.70 -2.03 -22.25
C LYS A 46 8.76 -0.79 -23.14
N PRO A 47 8.36 -0.89 -24.43
CA PRO A 47 8.19 0.27 -25.28
C PRO A 47 7.28 1.30 -24.61
N LEU A 48 7.67 2.59 -24.71
CA LEU A 48 6.81 3.68 -24.25
C LEU A 48 5.51 3.67 -25.04
N GLN A 49 4.39 3.78 -24.33
CA GLN A 49 3.07 3.93 -24.93
C GLN A 49 2.64 5.41 -24.88
N PRO A 50 1.94 5.91 -25.90
CA PRO A 50 1.38 7.25 -25.83
C PRO A 50 0.31 7.33 -24.73
N PRO A 51 0.00 8.55 -24.23
CA PRO A 51 -1.09 8.74 -23.29
C PRO A 51 -2.40 8.16 -23.82
N ALA A 52 -3.15 7.49 -22.95
CA ALA A 52 -4.50 7.07 -23.29
C ALA A 52 -5.43 8.28 -23.44
N ALA A 53 -6.51 8.15 -24.21
CA ALA A 53 -7.46 9.24 -24.41
C ALA A 53 -8.19 9.61 -23.09
N THR A 54 -8.37 8.67 -22.20
CA THR A 54 -9.01 8.85 -20.88
C THR A 54 -8.42 7.87 -19.88
N GLU A 55 -8.44 8.27 -18.60
CA GLU A 55 -8.13 7.33 -17.51
C GLU A 55 -9.24 6.27 -17.39
N PRO A 56 -8.91 5.02 -17.04
CA PRO A 56 -9.92 4.01 -16.76
C PRO A 56 -10.69 4.34 -15.47
N ALA A 57 -11.97 3.96 -15.44
CA ALA A 57 -12.78 4.11 -14.24
C ALA A 57 -12.23 3.25 -13.11
N ARG A 58 -12.16 3.81 -11.89
CA ARG A 58 -11.71 3.12 -10.68
C ARG A 58 -12.90 2.53 -9.92
N ARG A 59 -12.69 1.43 -9.22
CA ARG A 59 -13.73 0.85 -8.34
C ARG A 59 -14.10 1.86 -7.26
N GLY A 60 -15.42 2.05 -7.07
CA GLY A 60 -15.94 2.98 -6.06
C GLY A 60 -15.89 4.45 -6.46
N GLU A 61 -15.68 4.81 -7.71
CA GLU A 61 -15.94 6.20 -8.19
C GLU A 61 -17.39 6.61 -7.96
N ASP A 62 -18.33 5.68 -8.16
CA ASP A 62 -19.68 5.81 -7.62
C ASP A 62 -19.69 5.37 -6.15
N ALA A 63 -19.91 6.32 -5.25
CA ALA A 63 -19.94 6.08 -3.81
C ALA A 63 -21.01 5.04 -3.41
N ALA A 64 -22.13 4.96 -4.15
CA ALA A 64 -23.19 3.98 -3.90
C ALA A 64 -22.74 2.53 -4.23
N ALA A 65 -21.80 2.38 -5.14
CA ALA A 65 -21.19 1.09 -5.51
C ALA A 65 -19.92 0.77 -4.73
N CYS A 66 -19.48 1.67 -3.84
CA CYS A 66 -18.31 1.45 -3.00
C CYS A 66 -18.63 0.48 -1.84
N TRP A 67 -17.61 -0.27 -1.40
CA TRP A 67 -17.75 -1.15 -0.22
C TRP A 67 -18.23 -0.39 1.02
N CYS A 68 -17.84 0.88 1.19
CA CYS A 68 -18.23 1.72 2.33
C CYS A 68 -19.71 2.13 2.36
N ALA A 69 -20.46 1.85 1.30
CA ALA A 69 -21.92 1.99 1.31
C ALA A 69 -22.61 0.96 2.23
N ASN A 70 -21.88 -0.08 2.63
CA ASN A 70 -22.37 -1.11 3.54
C ASN A 70 -21.72 -0.93 4.93
N PRO A 71 -22.42 -1.32 6.01
CA PRO A 71 -21.81 -1.41 7.35
C PRO A 71 -20.57 -2.30 7.35
N VAL A 72 -19.67 -2.05 8.30
CA VAL A 72 -18.56 -2.96 8.57
C VAL A 72 -19.13 -4.32 8.97
N ASP A 73 -18.65 -5.37 8.31
CA ASP A 73 -18.97 -6.75 8.70
C ASP A 73 -18.01 -7.15 9.85
N PRO A 74 -18.50 -7.25 11.09
CA PRO A 74 -17.67 -7.59 12.25
C PRO A 74 -17.13 -9.01 12.24
N ASP A 75 -17.70 -9.89 11.42
CA ASP A 75 -17.31 -11.29 11.27
C ASP A 75 -16.36 -11.53 10.08
N SER A 76 -15.97 -10.46 9.38
CA SER A 76 -15.05 -10.57 8.23
C SER A 76 -13.70 -11.12 8.65
N ASP A 77 -13.27 -12.15 7.96
CA ASP A 77 -11.99 -12.85 8.21
C ASP A 77 -10.74 -11.98 8.02
N SER A 78 -10.85 -10.90 7.24
CA SER A 78 -9.76 -9.94 7.02
C SER A 78 -9.75 -8.80 8.05
N LEU A 79 -10.86 -8.56 8.74
CA LEU A 79 -11.00 -7.42 9.64
C LEU A 79 -10.13 -7.59 10.87
N MET A 80 -9.17 -6.68 11.06
CA MET A 80 -8.22 -6.69 12.19
C MET A 80 -8.67 -5.77 13.32
N TRP A 81 -9.15 -4.57 12.98
CA TRP A 81 -9.62 -3.56 13.90
C TRP A 81 -10.56 -2.57 13.21
N TRP A 82 -11.52 -2.01 13.94
CA TRP A 82 -12.33 -0.89 13.46
C TRP A 82 -12.84 -0.02 14.61
N ASN A 83 -13.20 1.22 14.29
CA ASN A 83 -13.94 2.12 15.16
C ASN A 83 -15.08 2.79 14.37
N GLU A 84 -15.62 3.89 14.86
CA GLU A 84 -16.74 4.60 14.21
C GLU A 84 -16.37 5.24 12.86
N ARG A 85 -15.09 5.45 12.58
CA ARG A 85 -14.61 6.19 11.38
C ARG A 85 -13.60 5.46 10.53
N TRP A 86 -12.94 4.44 11.06
CA TRP A 86 -11.82 3.76 10.40
C TRP A 86 -11.92 2.25 10.54
N LYS A 87 -11.36 1.56 9.61
CA LYS A 87 -11.07 0.13 9.73
C LYS A 87 -9.68 -0.21 9.27
N VAL A 88 -9.16 -1.32 9.79
CA VAL A 88 -7.93 -1.96 9.35
C VAL A 88 -8.22 -3.40 9.00
N ASP A 89 -7.92 -3.76 7.77
CA ASP A 89 -7.95 -5.14 7.30
C ASP A 89 -6.53 -5.69 7.21
N LEU A 90 -6.31 -6.94 7.62
CA LEU A 90 -5.10 -7.67 7.26
C LEU A 90 -5.06 -7.81 5.73
N GLY A 91 -3.89 -7.61 5.18
CA GLY A 91 -3.65 -7.78 3.75
C GLY A 91 -4.02 -9.19 3.28
N PHE A 92 -4.17 -9.28 1.98
CA PHE A 92 -4.69 -10.45 1.29
C PHE A 92 -4.11 -11.76 1.81
N GLU A 93 -4.94 -12.79 1.82
CA GLU A 93 -4.46 -14.16 2.05
C GLU A 93 -3.23 -14.41 1.20
N GLY A 94 -2.11 -14.66 1.88
CA GLY A 94 -0.89 -15.05 1.22
C GLY A 94 0.14 -13.96 1.01
N SER A 95 0.23 -12.92 1.86
CA SER A 95 1.41 -12.05 1.88
C SER A 95 2.68 -12.81 2.26
N GLY A 96 3.78 -12.50 1.58
CA GLY A 96 5.13 -12.98 1.94
C GLY A 96 5.79 -12.15 3.05
N LEU A 97 5.21 -11.02 3.45
CA LEU A 97 5.75 -10.14 4.50
C LEU A 97 5.20 -10.51 5.88
N PRO A 98 5.95 -10.23 6.97
CA PRO A 98 5.49 -10.48 8.35
C PRO A 98 4.11 -9.92 8.66
N ILE A 99 3.80 -8.75 8.13
CA ILE A 99 2.47 -8.13 8.19
C ILE A 99 2.28 -7.20 6.99
N MET A 100 1.04 -7.17 6.51
CA MET A 100 0.57 -6.28 5.47
C MET A 100 -0.87 -5.92 5.82
N ALA A 101 -1.17 -4.63 5.99
CA ALA A 101 -2.47 -4.19 6.49
C ALA A 101 -2.96 -2.94 5.78
N TRP A 102 -4.26 -2.87 5.51
CA TRP A 102 -4.93 -1.76 4.87
C TRP A 102 -5.68 -0.90 5.89
N LEU A 103 -5.32 0.37 5.99
CA LEU A 103 -6.06 1.38 6.76
C LEU A 103 -7.00 2.14 5.81
N SER A 104 -8.29 2.13 6.11
CA SER A 104 -9.31 2.80 5.30
C SER A 104 -10.31 3.55 6.18
N PRO A 105 -10.75 4.78 5.80
CA PRO A 105 -11.86 5.44 6.47
C PRO A 105 -13.18 4.76 6.11
N LEU A 106 -14.18 4.84 6.99
CA LEU A 106 -15.52 4.33 6.71
C LEU A 106 -16.35 5.31 5.86
N VAL A 107 -16.00 6.60 5.88
CA VAL A 107 -16.62 7.59 5.01
C VAL A 107 -15.99 7.55 3.62
N HIS A 108 -16.82 7.65 2.59
CA HIS A 108 -16.33 7.67 1.22
C HIS A 108 -15.54 8.95 0.94
N CYS A 109 -14.23 8.81 0.76
CA CYS A 109 -13.31 9.89 0.36
C CYS A 109 -12.03 9.31 -0.24
N ASP A 110 -11.26 10.13 -0.94
CA ASP A 110 -9.84 9.88 -1.23
C ASP A 110 -9.00 10.89 -0.46
N LEU A 111 -7.67 10.78 -0.51
CA LEU A 111 -6.72 11.59 0.24
C LEU A 111 -6.96 13.11 0.04
N GLY A 112 -7.19 13.51 -1.21
CA GLY A 112 -7.43 14.92 -1.57
C GLY A 112 -8.82 15.45 -1.20
N THR A 113 -9.77 14.58 -0.86
CA THR A 113 -11.17 14.96 -0.55
C THR A 113 -11.59 14.58 0.86
N MET A 114 -10.63 14.26 1.71
CA MET A 114 -10.87 13.79 3.07
C MET A 114 -11.54 14.87 3.92
N PRO A 115 -12.65 14.55 4.64
CA PRO A 115 -13.25 15.48 5.59
C PRO A 115 -12.26 15.89 6.69
N PRO A 116 -12.26 17.15 7.17
CA PRO A 116 -11.29 17.64 8.16
C PRO A 116 -11.21 16.79 9.45
N ALA A 117 -12.35 16.30 9.94
CA ALA A 117 -12.38 15.44 11.14
C ALA A 117 -11.68 14.09 10.92
N VAL A 118 -11.78 13.51 9.73
CA VAL A 118 -11.09 12.27 9.35
C VAL A 118 -9.60 12.55 9.13
N ALA A 119 -9.28 13.64 8.42
CA ALA A 119 -7.91 14.04 8.17
C ALA A 119 -7.11 14.30 9.46
N ALA A 120 -7.74 14.83 10.49
CA ALA A 120 -7.12 15.11 11.78
C ALA A 120 -6.64 13.83 12.52
N GLU A 121 -7.24 12.68 12.25
CA GLU A 121 -6.90 11.41 12.91
C GLU A 121 -5.84 10.61 12.17
N LEU A 122 -5.73 10.82 10.85
CA LEU A 122 -4.89 9.99 9.97
C LEU A 122 -3.44 9.88 10.46
N GLY A 123 -2.82 10.99 10.83
CA GLY A 123 -1.42 11.00 11.28
C GLY A 123 -1.21 10.16 12.54
N SER A 124 -2.14 10.25 13.50
CA SER A 124 -2.09 9.48 14.74
C SER A 124 -2.30 7.99 14.50
N LEU A 125 -3.28 7.61 13.66
CA LEU A 125 -3.54 6.23 13.28
C LEU A 125 -2.33 5.59 12.59
N VAL A 126 -1.78 6.28 11.59
CA VAL A 126 -0.58 5.81 10.87
C VAL A 126 0.61 5.67 11.83
N GLY A 127 0.81 6.64 12.72
CA GLY A 127 1.88 6.58 13.71
C GLY A 127 1.73 5.40 14.68
N THR A 128 0.51 5.15 15.18
CA THR A 128 0.21 4.01 16.05
C THR A 128 0.46 2.67 15.33
N MET A 129 -0.05 2.53 14.10
CA MET A 129 0.17 1.32 13.30
C MET A 129 1.65 1.08 13.02
N ALA A 130 2.36 2.12 12.55
CA ALA A 130 3.78 2.01 12.24
C ALA A 130 4.60 1.60 13.46
N GLY A 131 4.36 2.23 14.61
CA GLY A 131 5.04 1.88 15.86
C GLY A 131 4.78 0.45 16.32
N ALA A 132 3.52 -0.01 16.24
CA ALA A 132 3.15 -1.36 16.60
C ALA A 132 3.73 -2.42 15.63
N ILE A 133 3.75 -2.12 14.33
CA ILE A 133 4.38 -2.97 13.31
C ILE A 133 5.90 -3.06 13.53
N GLU A 134 6.57 -1.95 13.82
CA GLU A 134 8.01 -1.95 14.13
C GLU A 134 8.34 -2.64 15.46
N GLY A 135 7.37 -2.75 16.36
CA GLY A 135 7.48 -3.53 17.60
C GLY A 135 7.47 -5.05 17.41
N LEU A 136 7.12 -5.56 16.23
CA LEU A 136 7.14 -7.00 15.95
C LEU A 136 8.57 -7.52 15.84
N PRO A 137 8.92 -8.66 16.47
CA PRO A 137 10.29 -9.20 16.47
C PRO A 137 10.85 -9.49 15.07
N SER A 138 9.99 -9.83 14.12
CA SER A 138 10.35 -10.14 12.73
C SER A 138 10.45 -8.90 11.84
N VAL A 139 10.09 -7.70 12.31
CA VAL A 139 10.03 -6.47 11.51
C VAL A 139 11.20 -5.54 11.83
N GLY A 140 11.81 -5.02 10.81
CA GLY A 140 12.87 -4.01 10.94
C GLY A 140 12.41 -2.59 10.72
N ARG A 141 11.40 -2.38 9.88
CA ARG A 141 10.76 -1.07 9.61
C ARG A 141 9.35 -1.27 9.11
N ALA A 142 8.46 -0.34 9.45
CA ALA A 142 7.19 -0.17 8.78
C ALA A 142 7.37 0.67 7.52
N GLN A 143 6.70 0.30 6.45
CA GLN A 143 6.61 1.08 5.23
C GLN A 143 5.15 1.42 4.96
N LEU A 144 4.90 2.61 4.41
CA LEU A 144 3.59 3.11 4.07
C LEU A 144 3.53 3.42 2.58
N ALA A 145 2.46 2.98 1.93
CA ALA A 145 2.18 3.29 0.53
C ALA A 145 0.71 3.67 0.32
N LYS A 146 0.45 4.55 -0.66
CA LYS A 146 -0.88 4.86 -1.17
C LYS A 146 -0.86 4.70 -2.69
N TYR A 147 -1.56 3.68 -3.17
CA TYR A 147 -1.86 3.48 -4.58
C TYR A 147 -3.34 3.77 -4.81
N GLY A 148 -3.69 4.49 -5.87
CA GLY A 148 -5.06 4.94 -6.10
C GLY A 148 -5.61 4.58 -7.47
N ASP A 149 -4.86 3.81 -8.26
CA ASP A 149 -5.22 3.53 -9.65
C ASP A 149 -6.40 2.57 -9.78
N GLY A 150 -6.52 1.61 -8.86
CA GLY A 150 -7.58 0.60 -8.89
C GLY A 150 -8.83 0.93 -8.07
N GLY A 151 -8.74 1.88 -7.14
CA GLY A 151 -9.81 2.21 -6.21
C GLY A 151 -9.88 3.69 -5.86
N ALA A 152 -11.08 4.28 -5.93
CA ALA A 152 -11.33 5.69 -5.62
C ALA A 152 -11.53 5.96 -4.11
N HIS A 153 -11.77 4.93 -3.31
CA HIS A 153 -11.85 5.06 -1.86
C HIS A 153 -10.44 5.00 -1.24
N LEU A 154 -10.16 5.91 -0.29
CA LEU A 154 -8.86 5.95 0.39
C LEU A 154 -8.53 4.62 1.05
N HIS A 155 -7.37 4.13 0.74
CA HIS A 155 -6.75 2.99 1.40
C HIS A 155 -5.25 3.23 1.48
N LEU A 156 -4.68 3.05 2.66
CA LEU A 156 -3.26 3.12 2.92
C LEU A 156 -2.74 1.73 3.24
N LEU A 157 -1.68 1.32 2.57
CA LEU A 157 -1.03 0.05 2.80
C LEU A 157 0.13 0.26 3.77
N LEU A 158 0.10 -0.42 4.91
CA LEU A 158 1.23 -0.51 5.82
C LEU A 158 1.83 -1.91 5.78
N MET A 159 3.16 -1.98 5.68
CA MET A 159 3.91 -3.23 5.49
C MET A 159 5.03 -3.31 6.51
N GLY A 160 5.24 -4.51 7.10
CA GLY A 160 6.40 -4.80 7.92
C GLY A 160 7.53 -5.37 7.08
N ARG A 161 8.57 -4.57 6.80
CA ARG A 161 9.78 -5.08 6.17
C ARG A 161 10.53 -6.02 7.13
N PRO A 162 10.88 -7.25 6.71
CA PRO A 162 11.60 -8.20 7.56
C PRO A 162 12.90 -7.64 8.13
N ALA A 163 13.14 -7.90 9.42
CA ALA A 163 14.33 -7.45 10.12
C ALA A 163 15.59 -8.11 9.54
N ARG A 164 16.66 -7.35 9.41
CA ARG A 164 18.00 -7.80 8.97
C ARG A 164 18.09 -8.33 7.54
N MET A 165 16.99 -8.46 6.82
CA MET A 165 16.98 -8.80 5.39
C MET A 165 17.20 -7.52 4.56
N LEU A 166 18.46 -7.13 4.40
CA LEU A 166 18.83 -5.81 3.86
C LEU A 166 18.48 -5.65 2.37
N GLN A 167 18.40 -6.73 1.62
CA GLN A 167 17.97 -6.72 0.22
C GLN A 167 16.47 -6.46 0.02
N LEU A 168 15.65 -6.51 1.09
CA LEU A 168 14.23 -6.19 1.06
C LEU A 168 13.94 -4.73 1.45
N ARG A 169 14.90 -3.83 1.33
CA ARG A 169 14.73 -2.39 1.64
C ARG A 169 14.12 -1.63 0.49
N GLY A 170 13.57 -0.46 0.81
CA GLY A 170 13.13 0.54 -0.18
C GLY A 170 11.90 0.14 -0.99
N SER A 171 11.74 0.77 -2.14
CA SER A 171 10.60 0.58 -3.04
C SER A 171 10.48 -0.84 -3.63
N PRO A 172 11.57 -1.60 -3.88
CA PRO A 172 11.47 -2.97 -4.38
C PRO A 172 10.83 -3.97 -3.41
N LEU A 173 10.47 -3.57 -2.19
CA LEU A 173 9.84 -4.48 -1.22
C LEU A 173 8.59 -5.18 -1.77
N LEU A 174 7.76 -4.49 -2.55
CA LEU A 174 6.56 -5.09 -3.16
C LEU A 174 6.91 -6.08 -4.27
N ASP A 175 7.92 -5.79 -5.08
CA ASP A 175 8.40 -6.74 -6.09
C ASP A 175 8.96 -8.01 -5.43
N TRP A 176 9.64 -7.88 -4.30
CA TRP A 176 10.08 -9.00 -3.48
C TRP A 176 8.91 -9.76 -2.88
N GLU A 177 7.91 -9.05 -2.35
CA GLU A 177 6.74 -9.64 -1.67
C GLU A 177 6.04 -10.68 -2.55
N GLU A 178 5.83 -10.38 -3.82
CA GLU A 178 5.20 -11.29 -4.77
C GLU A 178 5.99 -12.58 -5.00
N ASN A 179 7.30 -12.56 -4.77
CA ASN A 179 8.21 -13.68 -4.96
C ASN A 179 8.54 -14.43 -3.65
N LEU A 180 8.11 -13.94 -2.50
CA LEU A 180 8.34 -14.60 -1.21
C LEU A 180 7.30 -15.70 -0.95
N PRO A 181 7.68 -16.78 -0.23
CA PRO A 181 6.72 -17.76 0.23
C PRO A 181 5.70 -17.12 1.16
N ARG A 182 4.43 -17.53 1.05
CA ARG A 182 3.33 -16.96 1.82
C ARG A 182 3.47 -17.27 3.30
N VAL A 183 3.25 -16.25 4.13
CA VAL A 183 3.22 -16.39 5.58
C VAL A 183 1.92 -17.13 5.99
N PRO A 184 1.99 -18.16 6.85
CA PRO A 184 0.79 -18.84 7.32
C PRO A 184 -0.20 -17.90 8.00
N SER A 185 -1.50 -18.16 7.83
CA SER A 185 -2.58 -17.29 8.34
C SER A 185 -2.54 -17.10 9.85
N GLU A 186 -2.19 -18.14 10.61
CA GLU A 186 -2.02 -18.10 12.05
C GLU A 186 -0.85 -17.21 12.49
N VAL A 187 0.22 -17.13 11.68
CA VAL A 187 1.36 -16.23 11.94
C VAL A 187 0.96 -14.80 11.63
N LEU A 188 0.23 -14.55 10.50
CA LEU A 188 -0.30 -13.22 10.18
C LEU A 188 -1.24 -12.71 11.28
N ALA A 189 -2.15 -13.55 11.78
CA ALA A 189 -3.03 -13.22 12.88
C ALA A 189 -2.25 -12.91 14.18
N SER A 190 -1.23 -13.71 14.49
CA SER A 190 -0.35 -13.48 15.62
C SER A 190 0.39 -12.13 15.53
N ASN A 191 0.87 -11.77 14.34
CA ASN A 191 1.51 -10.48 14.07
C ASN A 191 0.50 -9.31 14.05
N GLY A 192 -0.72 -9.53 13.59
CA GLY A 192 -1.79 -8.53 13.59
C GLY A 192 -2.31 -8.17 14.98
N ARG A 193 -2.28 -9.12 15.93
CA ARG A 193 -2.84 -8.93 17.27
C ARG A 193 -2.24 -7.77 18.08
N PRO A 194 -0.91 -7.58 18.18
CA PRO A 194 -0.35 -6.41 18.86
C PRO A 194 -0.72 -5.09 18.16
N VAL A 195 -0.81 -5.07 16.84
CA VAL A 195 -1.19 -3.88 16.07
C VAL A 195 -2.66 -3.50 16.36
N ALA A 196 -3.57 -4.48 16.34
CA ALA A 196 -4.98 -4.27 16.67
C ALA A 196 -5.16 -3.77 18.12
N ARG A 197 -4.40 -4.32 19.07
CA ARG A 197 -4.42 -3.87 20.46
C ARG A 197 -3.94 -2.43 20.61
N ALA A 198 -2.83 -2.07 19.99
CA ALA A 198 -2.31 -0.71 20.02
C ALA A 198 -3.32 0.30 19.46
N LEU A 199 -4.01 -0.06 18.37
CA LEU A 199 -5.09 0.76 17.81
C LEU A 199 -6.28 0.88 18.78
N ALA A 200 -6.73 -0.21 19.37
CA ALA A 200 -7.84 -0.19 20.33
C ALA A 200 -7.51 0.61 21.60
N GLU A 201 -6.27 0.53 22.08
CA GLU A 201 -5.80 1.32 23.24
C GLU A 201 -5.71 2.82 22.94
N ALA A 202 -5.20 3.19 21.76
CA ALA A 202 -4.97 4.59 21.39
C ALA A 202 -6.19 5.29 20.80
N HIS A 203 -7.06 4.55 20.09
CA HIS A 203 -8.14 5.11 19.27
C HIS A 203 -9.53 4.50 19.58
N GLY A 204 -9.61 3.65 20.61
CA GLY A 204 -10.85 2.92 20.91
C GLY A 204 -11.23 1.90 19.82
N GLY A 205 -12.51 1.53 19.79
CA GLY A 205 -13.02 0.58 18.81
C GLY A 205 -12.89 -0.87 19.21
N TRP A 206 -12.91 -1.78 18.22
CA TRP A 206 -13.05 -3.22 18.44
C TRP A 206 -11.95 -3.97 17.69
N ILE A 207 -11.54 -5.11 18.24
CA ILE A 207 -10.59 -6.03 17.63
C ILE A 207 -11.35 -7.08 16.82
N GLY A 208 -11.04 -7.17 15.54
CA GLY A 208 -11.69 -8.05 14.58
C GLY A 208 -11.15 -9.49 14.58
N PRO A 209 -11.83 -10.41 13.87
CA PRO A 209 -11.49 -11.83 13.82
C PRO A 209 -10.07 -12.10 13.32
N ALA A 210 -9.57 -11.32 12.39
CA ALA A 210 -8.22 -11.48 11.83
C ALA A 210 -7.09 -11.36 12.88
N ALA A 211 -7.35 -10.67 14.00
CA ALA A 211 -6.38 -10.50 15.08
C ALA A 211 -6.72 -11.34 16.33
N GLN A 212 -7.78 -12.15 16.29
CA GLN A 212 -8.22 -13.00 17.42
C GLN A 212 -7.82 -14.46 17.26
N ARG A 213 -7.53 -14.91 16.06
CA ARG A 213 -7.10 -16.28 15.70
C ARG A 213 -5.76 -16.68 16.27
#